data_222a66abea983b91dd9546e57efbc0ae
#
_entry.id   222a66abea983b91dd9546e57efbc0ae
#
_cell.length_a   1.000
_cell.length_b   1.000
_cell.length_c   1.000
_cell.angle_alpha   90.00
_cell.angle_beta   90.00
_cell.angle_gamma   90.00
#
_symmetry.space_group_name_H-M   'P 1'
#
loop_
_entity.id
_entity.type
_entity.pdbx_description
1 polymer ?
#
loop_
_entity_poly.entity_id
_entity_poly.type
_entity_poly.pdbx_seq_one_letter_code
_entity_poly.pdbx_strand_id
1 'polypeptide(L)'
;MEMSFKQRTLRMIGHRHWLRGRDRILRAFSHPDRQKPHPFETEFFGIAYTGNMANFIDWTVFYYGAYSINELRLLGALADALRAQGKPVNFFDVGANIGHHTLFMSRHSDRVFSFEPFPAVRDEMERKLKHAGAGNVTVFPVALGNRNETATFHPPTGANQGTGTLGDLLPENASSQSISVRAVRGDDFFAAQHLPPVSLLKMDVEGFEVNALEGMRETLWRDRPPILMEIQRAGRSGVDNSSRILSLLYPDYLLFEVGSSRGTYTLRPFSTAKTDEALVLPAELAGIIPGATLH
;
A
#
# COMPACT_ATOMS: atom_id res chain seq x y z
N MET A 1 17.60 -22.13 -2.75
CA MET A 1 18.16 -22.20 -4.14
C MET A 1 19.35 -21.26 -4.24
N GLU A 2 20.45 -21.69 -4.86
CA GLU A 2 21.63 -20.83 -4.99
C GLU A 2 21.40 -19.73 -6.04
N MET A 3 21.57 -18.48 -5.62
CA MET A 3 21.55 -17.32 -6.53
C MET A 3 22.72 -17.39 -7.50
N SER A 4 22.49 -17.14 -8.79
CA SER A 4 23.54 -17.00 -9.78
C SER A 4 24.47 -15.82 -9.44
N PHE A 5 25.71 -15.84 -9.94
CA PHE A 5 26.65 -14.71 -9.77
C PHE A 5 26.05 -13.38 -10.25
N LYS A 6 25.37 -13.41 -11.40
CA LYS A 6 24.67 -12.25 -11.96
C LYS A 6 23.62 -11.69 -10.98
N GLN A 7 22.78 -12.56 -10.40
CA GLN A 7 21.75 -12.14 -9.45
C GLN A 7 22.36 -11.55 -8.17
N ARG A 8 23.43 -12.15 -7.64
CA ARG A 8 24.17 -11.63 -6.47
C ARG A 8 24.70 -10.22 -6.73
N THR A 9 25.35 -10.00 -7.90
CA THR A 9 25.88 -8.70 -8.29
C THR A 9 24.80 -7.65 -8.45
N LEU A 10 23.73 -7.96 -9.17
CA LEU A 10 22.60 -7.04 -9.36
C LEU A 10 21.91 -6.70 -8.03
N ARG A 11 21.74 -7.67 -7.14
CA ARG A 11 21.18 -7.44 -5.81
C ARG A 11 22.07 -6.52 -4.98
N MET A 12 23.38 -6.72 -5.00
CA MET A 12 24.34 -5.84 -4.31
C MET A 12 24.26 -4.39 -4.82
N ILE A 13 24.06 -4.19 -6.13
CA ILE A 13 23.87 -2.87 -6.74
C ILE A 13 22.52 -2.28 -6.30
N GLY A 14 21.44 -3.06 -6.35
CA GLY A 14 20.08 -2.62 -6.02
C GLY A 14 19.94 -2.16 -4.56
N HIS A 15 20.57 -2.84 -3.62
CA HIS A 15 20.57 -2.47 -2.20
C HIS A 15 21.33 -1.17 -1.88
N ARG A 16 22.13 -0.63 -2.84
CA ARG A 16 22.84 0.64 -2.63
C ARG A 16 21.96 1.83 -2.98
N HIS A 17 21.05 2.22 -2.08
CA HIS A 17 20.07 3.31 -2.30
C HIS A 17 20.68 4.67 -2.68
N TRP A 18 21.94 4.89 -2.38
CA TRP A 18 22.68 6.11 -2.74
C TRP A 18 23.24 6.08 -4.19
N LEU A 19 23.28 4.91 -4.86
CA LEU A 19 23.84 4.76 -6.19
C LEU A 19 22.88 5.30 -7.26
N ARG A 20 23.26 6.38 -7.94
CA ARG A 20 22.49 6.92 -9.06
C ARG A 20 22.55 5.97 -10.26
N GLY A 21 21.44 5.82 -10.96
CA GLY A 21 21.36 4.97 -12.17
C GLY A 21 21.24 3.46 -11.90
N ARG A 22 21.15 3.01 -10.65
CA ARG A 22 20.96 1.58 -10.31
C ARG A 22 19.75 0.97 -11.00
N ASP A 23 18.63 1.70 -11.11
CA ASP A 23 17.40 1.24 -11.77
C ASP A 23 17.64 0.96 -13.25
N ARG A 24 18.40 1.83 -13.92
CA ARG A 24 18.76 1.65 -15.33
C ARG A 24 19.59 0.38 -15.52
N ILE A 25 20.55 0.14 -14.62
CA ILE A 25 21.38 -1.08 -14.64
C ILE A 25 20.50 -2.31 -14.41
N LEU A 26 19.70 -2.32 -13.36
CA LEU A 26 18.87 -3.49 -13.05
C LEU A 26 17.87 -3.79 -14.17
N ARG A 27 17.16 -2.79 -14.70
CA ARG A 27 16.23 -2.98 -15.82
C ARG A 27 16.91 -3.43 -17.10
N ALA A 28 18.14 -2.98 -17.37
CA ALA A 28 18.88 -3.44 -18.55
C ALA A 28 19.24 -4.92 -18.49
N PHE A 29 19.57 -5.45 -17.30
CA PHE A 29 20.05 -6.82 -17.13
C PHE A 29 19.00 -7.80 -16.56
N SER A 30 17.94 -7.28 -15.92
CA SER A 30 16.89 -8.07 -15.29
C SER A 30 15.56 -7.30 -15.29
N HIS A 31 15.00 -7.04 -16.49
CA HIS A 31 13.73 -6.30 -16.61
C HIS A 31 12.59 -7.05 -15.96
N PRO A 32 11.74 -6.45 -15.10
CA PRO A 32 10.67 -7.15 -14.42
C PRO A 32 9.68 -7.83 -15.37
N ASP A 33 9.25 -7.15 -16.44
CA ASP A 33 8.28 -7.70 -17.40
C ASP A 33 8.81 -8.86 -18.27
N ARG A 34 10.10 -9.14 -18.18
CA ARG A 34 10.76 -10.24 -18.90
C ARG A 34 11.12 -11.41 -17.98
N GLN A 35 10.76 -11.32 -16.70
CA GLN A 35 11.04 -12.40 -15.76
C GLN A 35 10.04 -13.54 -15.97
N LYS A 36 10.59 -14.74 -15.96
CA LYS A 36 9.75 -15.94 -15.89
C LYS A 36 9.34 -16.20 -14.43
N PRO A 37 8.18 -16.85 -14.21
CA PRO A 37 7.81 -17.30 -12.87
C PRO A 37 8.94 -18.11 -12.23
N HIS A 38 9.45 -17.62 -11.12
CA HIS A 38 10.55 -18.24 -10.39
C HIS A 38 10.42 -17.89 -8.90
N PRO A 39 10.08 -18.87 -8.05
CA PRO A 39 9.94 -18.62 -6.62
C PRO A 39 11.32 -18.39 -5.99
N PHE A 40 11.34 -17.54 -4.97
CA PHE A 40 12.53 -17.28 -4.15
C PHE A 40 12.14 -17.05 -2.69
N GLU A 41 13.14 -17.20 -1.82
CA GLU A 41 13.06 -16.84 -0.42
C GLU A 41 14.14 -15.82 -0.11
N THR A 42 13.82 -14.85 0.74
CA THR A 42 14.75 -13.82 1.19
C THR A 42 14.33 -13.28 2.55
N GLU A 43 15.16 -12.44 3.12
CA GLU A 43 14.81 -11.64 4.29
C GLU A 43 14.26 -10.28 3.86
N PHE A 44 13.21 -9.83 4.55
CA PHE A 44 12.54 -8.55 4.38
C PHE A 44 12.33 -7.91 5.75
N PHE A 45 13.18 -6.97 6.14
CA PHE A 45 13.16 -6.33 7.48
C PHE A 45 13.14 -7.35 8.65
N GLY A 46 13.95 -8.39 8.57
CA GLY A 46 13.99 -9.45 9.57
C GLY A 46 12.83 -10.44 9.50
N ILE A 47 11.98 -10.36 8.46
CA ILE A 47 10.84 -11.24 8.21
C ILE A 47 11.23 -12.25 7.12
N ALA A 48 10.88 -13.52 7.29
CA ALA A 48 10.98 -14.51 6.21
C ALA A 48 10.00 -14.14 5.08
N TYR A 49 10.52 -13.94 3.88
CA TYR A 49 9.76 -13.50 2.72
C TYR A 49 9.87 -14.49 1.59
N THR A 50 8.73 -14.91 1.07
CA THR A 50 8.64 -15.69 -0.18
C THR A 50 8.11 -14.80 -1.29
N GLY A 51 8.64 -14.96 -2.49
CA GLY A 51 8.19 -14.18 -3.64
C GLY A 51 8.36 -14.90 -4.96
N ASN A 52 7.85 -14.30 -6.02
CA ASN A 52 7.96 -14.77 -7.39
C ASN A 52 8.56 -13.68 -8.29
N MET A 53 9.62 -13.99 -9.01
CA MET A 53 10.32 -13.04 -9.88
C MET A 53 9.44 -12.44 -10.99
N ALA A 54 8.34 -13.10 -11.35
CA ALA A 54 7.38 -12.57 -12.33
C ALA A 54 6.41 -11.54 -11.74
N ASN A 55 6.39 -11.33 -10.42
CA ASN A 55 5.63 -10.26 -9.79
C ASN A 55 6.55 -9.05 -9.57
N PHE A 56 6.09 -7.85 -9.93
CA PHE A 56 6.89 -6.63 -9.86
C PHE A 56 7.29 -6.24 -8.43
N ILE A 57 6.38 -6.37 -7.47
CA ILE A 57 6.66 -6.08 -6.05
C ILE A 57 7.72 -7.05 -5.53
N ASP A 58 7.55 -8.35 -5.78
CA ASP A 58 8.49 -9.39 -5.36
C ASP A 58 9.87 -9.20 -6.00
N TRP A 59 9.90 -8.90 -7.30
CA TRP A 59 11.12 -8.58 -8.02
C TRP A 59 11.85 -7.38 -7.37
N THR A 60 11.08 -6.36 -6.96
CA THR A 60 11.62 -5.19 -6.28
C THR A 60 12.16 -5.56 -4.90
N VAL A 61 11.44 -6.36 -4.12
CA VAL A 61 11.95 -6.88 -2.85
C VAL A 61 13.24 -7.67 -3.04
N PHE A 62 13.30 -8.54 -4.04
CA PHE A 62 14.50 -9.34 -4.30
C PHE A 62 15.72 -8.49 -4.60
N TYR A 63 15.61 -7.50 -5.48
CA TYR A 63 16.76 -6.70 -5.93
C TYR A 63 17.04 -5.46 -5.08
N TYR A 64 16.04 -4.82 -4.51
CA TYR A 64 16.21 -3.56 -3.77
C TYR A 64 16.01 -3.70 -2.27
N GLY A 65 15.57 -4.87 -1.82
CA GLY A 65 15.28 -5.15 -0.41
C GLY A 65 13.85 -4.80 0.01
N ALA A 66 13.20 -3.89 -0.69
CA ALA A 66 11.80 -3.52 -0.46
C ALA A 66 11.19 -2.82 -1.68
N TYR A 67 9.89 -2.93 -1.85
CA TYR A 67 9.07 -2.05 -2.67
C TYR A 67 8.61 -0.87 -1.80
N SER A 68 8.49 0.32 -2.34
CA SER A 68 8.04 1.54 -1.62
C SER A 68 8.68 1.72 -0.23
N ILE A 69 10.00 1.59 -0.13
CA ILE A 69 10.74 1.60 1.15
C ILE A 69 10.51 2.87 1.98
N ASN A 70 10.26 4.01 1.33
CA ASN A 70 9.91 5.28 1.97
C ASN A 70 8.56 5.19 2.70
N GLU A 71 7.55 4.59 2.08
CA GLU A 71 6.22 4.39 2.68
C GLU A 71 6.29 3.44 3.87
N LEU A 72 6.98 2.30 3.71
CA LEU A 72 7.18 1.35 4.81
C LEU A 72 7.82 2.03 6.03
N ARG A 73 8.89 2.81 5.81
CA ARG A 73 9.57 3.53 6.89
C ARG A 73 8.71 4.62 7.51
N LEU A 74 7.90 5.32 6.72
CA LEU A 74 6.95 6.30 7.22
C LEU A 74 5.87 5.62 8.08
N LEU A 75 5.26 4.54 7.60
CA LEU A 75 4.25 3.78 8.35
C LEU A 75 4.82 3.21 9.65
N GLY A 76 6.04 2.66 9.61
CA GLY A 76 6.73 2.20 10.82
C GLY A 76 6.97 3.33 11.82
N ALA A 77 7.45 4.49 11.36
CA ALA A 77 7.67 5.65 12.22
C ALA A 77 6.38 6.19 12.85
N LEU A 78 5.27 6.21 12.07
CA LEU A 78 3.94 6.57 12.58
C LEU A 78 3.46 5.57 13.65
N ALA A 79 3.61 4.28 13.40
CA ALA A 79 3.25 3.23 14.36
C ALA A 79 4.03 3.36 15.66
N ASP A 80 5.35 3.57 15.57
CA ASP A 80 6.22 3.74 16.75
C ASP A 80 5.85 5.02 17.54
N ALA A 81 5.52 6.11 16.84
CA ALA A 81 5.09 7.36 17.46
C ALA A 81 3.74 7.24 18.18
N LEU A 82 2.77 6.54 17.59
CA LEU A 82 1.48 6.23 18.24
C LEU A 82 1.67 5.36 19.49
N ARG A 83 2.52 4.34 19.39
CA ARG A 83 2.84 3.46 20.51
C ARG A 83 3.53 4.22 21.65
N ALA A 84 4.41 5.16 21.33
CA ALA A 84 5.07 6.01 22.32
C ALA A 84 4.07 6.90 23.11
N GLN A 85 2.89 7.17 22.56
CA GLN A 85 1.77 7.83 23.24
C GLN A 85 0.88 6.86 24.05
N GLY A 86 1.24 5.59 24.14
CA GLY A 86 0.44 4.57 24.84
C GLY A 86 -0.81 4.13 24.07
N LYS A 87 -0.90 4.44 22.78
CA LYS A 87 -2.04 4.06 21.93
C LYS A 87 -1.80 2.69 21.29
N PRO A 88 -2.81 1.81 21.23
CA PRO A 88 -2.71 0.59 20.44
C PRO A 88 -2.60 0.95 18.95
N VAL A 89 -1.82 0.18 18.21
CA VAL A 89 -1.65 0.36 16.76
C VAL A 89 -2.46 -0.68 16.01
N ASN A 90 -3.65 -0.29 15.59
CA ASN A 90 -4.50 -1.07 14.69
C ASN A 90 -4.31 -0.51 13.28
N PHE A 91 -3.58 -1.25 12.45
CA PHE A 91 -3.29 -0.85 11.07
C PHE A 91 -4.30 -1.45 10.11
N PHE A 92 -4.84 -0.60 9.23
CA PHE A 92 -5.77 -0.99 8.18
C PHE A 92 -5.10 -0.80 6.81
N ASP A 93 -5.01 -1.88 6.03
CA ASP A 93 -4.40 -1.92 4.70
C ASP A 93 -5.48 -2.13 3.65
N VAL A 94 -5.93 -1.05 3.03
CA VAL A 94 -7.03 -1.03 2.04
C VAL A 94 -6.43 -1.06 0.65
N GLY A 95 -6.66 -2.16 -0.08
CA GLY A 95 -5.94 -2.51 -1.29
C GLY A 95 -4.60 -3.18 -0.97
N ALA A 96 -4.64 -4.23 -0.13
CA ALA A 96 -3.44 -4.86 0.42
C ALA A 96 -2.60 -5.62 -0.62
N ASN A 97 -3.16 -5.92 -1.79
CA ASN A 97 -2.48 -6.62 -2.89
C ASN A 97 -1.83 -7.94 -2.41
N ILE A 98 -0.57 -8.23 -2.78
CA ILE A 98 0.17 -9.41 -2.31
C ILE A 98 0.67 -9.29 -0.86
N GLY A 99 0.21 -8.28 -0.10
CA GLY A 99 0.45 -8.14 1.33
C GLY A 99 1.82 -7.59 1.71
N HIS A 100 2.47 -6.81 0.85
CA HIS A 100 3.80 -6.26 1.11
C HIS A 100 3.80 -5.31 2.32
N HIS A 101 2.89 -4.32 2.35
CA HIS A 101 2.71 -3.40 3.47
C HIS A 101 2.13 -4.12 4.69
N THR A 102 1.13 -4.97 4.49
CA THR A 102 0.55 -5.85 5.53
C THR A 102 1.62 -6.62 6.28
N LEU A 103 2.53 -7.29 5.55
CA LEU A 103 3.58 -8.10 6.13
C LEU A 103 4.57 -7.26 6.95
N PHE A 104 4.99 -6.11 6.43
CA PHE A 104 5.85 -5.17 7.16
C PHE A 104 5.15 -4.69 8.43
N MET A 105 3.91 -4.22 8.30
CA MET A 105 3.15 -3.66 9.42
C MET A 105 2.73 -4.71 10.46
N SER A 106 2.76 -6.00 10.14
CA SER A 106 2.56 -7.07 11.14
C SER A 106 3.60 -7.04 12.27
N ARG A 107 4.78 -6.45 12.02
CA ARG A 107 5.84 -6.27 13.04
C ARG A 107 5.76 -4.92 13.78
N HIS A 108 5.01 -3.97 13.20
CA HIS A 108 4.88 -2.61 13.74
C HIS A 108 3.50 -2.33 14.34
N SER A 109 2.57 -3.29 14.31
CA SER A 109 1.20 -3.10 14.76
C SER A 109 0.77 -4.17 15.75
N ASP A 110 -0.15 -3.83 16.64
CA ASP A 110 -0.77 -4.81 17.54
C ASP A 110 -1.72 -5.72 16.76
N ARG A 111 -2.47 -5.14 15.82
CA ARG A 111 -3.36 -5.87 14.91
C ARG A 111 -3.31 -5.24 13.53
N VAL A 112 -3.42 -6.06 12.50
CA VAL A 112 -3.48 -5.65 11.10
C VAL A 112 -4.76 -6.18 10.46
N PHE A 113 -5.48 -5.33 9.75
CA PHE A 113 -6.70 -5.64 9.01
C PHE A 113 -6.50 -5.29 7.55
N SER A 114 -6.42 -6.31 6.70
CA SER A 114 -6.10 -6.15 5.27
C SER A 114 -7.32 -6.48 4.42
N PHE A 115 -7.60 -5.62 3.45
CA PHE A 115 -8.74 -5.71 2.55
C PHE A 115 -8.24 -5.89 1.12
N GLU A 116 -8.50 -7.07 0.55
CA GLU A 116 -8.08 -7.40 -0.83
C GLU A 116 -9.16 -8.27 -1.49
N PRO A 117 -9.90 -7.72 -2.45
CA PRO A 117 -10.99 -8.45 -3.10
C PRO A 117 -10.50 -9.48 -4.13
N PHE A 118 -9.33 -9.25 -4.78
CA PHE A 118 -8.87 -10.10 -5.88
C PHE A 118 -8.25 -11.40 -5.37
N PRO A 119 -8.88 -12.59 -5.66
CA PRO A 119 -8.44 -13.84 -5.06
C PRO A 119 -6.97 -14.19 -5.35
N ALA A 120 -6.50 -13.98 -6.58
CA ALA A 120 -5.16 -14.40 -6.97
C ALA A 120 -4.04 -13.72 -6.15
N VAL A 121 -4.14 -12.42 -5.89
CA VAL A 121 -3.15 -11.70 -5.07
C VAL A 121 -3.37 -11.93 -3.58
N ARG A 122 -4.64 -12.07 -3.14
CA ARG A 122 -4.97 -12.40 -1.76
C ARG A 122 -4.42 -13.78 -1.35
N ASP A 123 -4.58 -14.80 -2.17
CA ASP A 123 -4.05 -16.14 -1.89
C ASP A 123 -2.52 -16.11 -1.80
N GLU A 124 -1.86 -15.25 -2.58
CA GLU A 124 -0.42 -15.00 -2.48
C GLU A 124 -0.06 -14.33 -1.15
N MET A 125 -0.81 -13.29 -0.76
CA MET A 125 -0.65 -12.62 0.53
C MET A 125 -0.79 -13.62 1.69
N GLU A 126 -1.84 -14.41 1.72
CA GLU A 126 -2.09 -15.39 2.79
C GLU A 126 -0.96 -16.42 2.91
N ARG A 127 -0.41 -16.88 1.76
CA ARG A 127 0.78 -17.76 1.75
C ARG A 127 2.00 -17.09 2.38
N LYS A 128 2.26 -15.82 2.05
CA LYS A 128 3.37 -15.04 2.62
C LYS A 128 3.19 -14.84 4.12
N LEU A 129 2.00 -14.44 4.57
CA LEU A 129 1.68 -14.23 5.98
C LEU A 129 1.85 -15.52 6.79
N LYS A 130 1.39 -16.65 6.26
CA LYS A 130 1.58 -17.97 6.89
C LYS A 130 3.05 -18.35 6.98
N HIS A 131 3.82 -18.16 5.92
CA HIS A 131 5.27 -18.45 5.89
C HIS A 131 6.04 -17.59 6.91
N ALA A 132 5.66 -16.33 7.05
CA ALA A 132 6.28 -15.39 7.99
C ALA A 132 5.81 -15.53 9.44
N GLY A 133 4.78 -16.35 9.72
CA GLY A 133 4.19 -16.49 11.04
C GLY A 133 3.49 -15.22 11.54
N ALA A 134 2.88 -14.44 10.65
CA ALA A 134 2.19 -13.19 10.97
C ALA A 134 0.79 -13.45 11.57
N GLY A 135 0.72 -13.87 12.83
CA GLY A 135 -0.51 -14.29 13.52
C GLY A 135 -1.45 -13.16 13.94
N ASN A 136 -1.03 -11.90 13.85
CA ASN A 136 -1.83 -10.72 14.22
C ASN A 136 -2.53 -10.05 13.02
N VAL A 137 -2.56 -10.71 11.85
CA VAL A 137 -3.17 -10.21 10.61
C VAL A 137 -4.50 -10.90 10.37
N THR A 138 -5.55 -10.11 10.06
CA THR A 138 -6.84 -10.60 9.57
C THR A 138 -7.03 -10.11 8.13
N VAL A 139 -7.28 -11.03 7.21
CA VAL A 139 -7.48 -10.72 5.79
C VAL A 139 -8.97 -10.83 5.46
N PHE A 140 -9.52 -9.80 4.81
CA PHE A 140 -10.90 -9.74 4.36
C PHE A 140 -10.99 -9.76 2.82
N PRO A 141 -11.76 -10.69 2.23
CA PRO A 141 -11.91 -10.85 0.78
C PRO A 141 -12.94 -9.87 0.21
N VAL A 142 -12.79 -8.57 0.52
CA VAL A 142 -13.73 -7.54 0.10
C VAL A 142 -13.02 -6.27 -0.32
N ALA A 143 -13.61 -5.53 -1.25
CA ALA A 143 -13.29 -4.13 -1.49
C ALA A 143 -14.09 -3.25 -0.52
N LEU A 144 -13.49 -2.17 -0.03
CA LEU A 144 -14.21 -1.14 0.71
C LEU A 144 -14.75 -0.10 -0.27
N GLY A 145 -16.02 0.21 -0.16
CA GLY A 145 -16.72 1.16 -1.01
C GLY A 145 -17.84 1.87 -0.25
N ASN A 146 -18.65 2.65 -0.95
CA ASN A 146 -19.74 3.45 -0.36
C ASN A 146 -21.08 2.70 -0.24
N ARG A 147 -21.17 1.47 -0.77
CA ARG A 147 -22.37 0.62 -0.71
C ARG A 147 -22.02 -0.86 -0.76
N ASN A 148 -22.98 -1.69 -0.41
CA ASN A 148 -22.87 -3.15 -0.51
C ASN A 148 -23.31 -3.59 -1.90
N GLU A 149 -22.38 -4.13 -2.70
CA GLU A 149 -22.66 -4.60 -4.07
C GLU A 149 -21.70 -5.70 -4.52
N THR A 150 -22.07 -6.35 -5.62
CA THR A 150 -21.14 -7.14 -6.40
C THR A 150 -20.57 -6.23 -7.50
N ALA A 151 -19.29 -5.89 -7.39
CA ALA A 151 -18.61 -5.02 -8.32
C ALA A 151 -17.84 -5.82 -9.37
N THR A 152 -17.68 -5.24 -10.55
CA THR A 152 -16.83 -5.78 -11.61
C THR A 152 -15.39 -5.36 -11.34
N PHE A 153 -14.48 -6.31 -11.27
CA PHE A 153 -13.04 -6.07 -11.14
C PHE A 153 -12.34 -6.51 -12.42
N HIS A 154 -11.50 -5.64 -12.94
CA HIS A 154 -10.67 -5.91 -14.11
C HIS A 154 -9.24 -6.17 -13.68
N PRO A 155 -8.79 -7.45 -13.70
CA PRO A 155 -7.41 -7.79 -13.38
C PRO A 155 -6.43 -7.09 -14.32
N PRO A 156 -5.23 -6.73 -13.85
CA PRO A 156 -4.21 -6.14 -14.69
C PRO A 156 -3.64 -7.16 -15.68
N THR A 157 -3.16 -6.68 -16.81
CA THR A 157 -2.34 -7.45 -17.74
C THR A 157 -0.86 -7.18 -17.47
N GLY A 158 -0.06 -8.22 -17.16
CA GLY A 158 1.39 -8.08 -16.98
C GLY A 158 1.91 -8.41 -15.59
N ALA A 159 3.18 -8.07 -15.32
CA ALA A 159 3.88 -8.42 -14.08
C ALA A 159 3.40 -7.59 -12.86
N ASN A 160 2.86 -6.40 -13.07
CA ASN A 160 2.30 -5.59 -12.00
C ASN A 160 0.83 -5.98 -11.75
N GLN A 161 0.61 -6.96 -10.90
CA GLN A 161 -0.73 -7.44 -10.53
C GLN A 161 -1.49 -6.50 -9.59
N GLY A 162 -0.87 -5.41 -9.16
CA GLY A 162 -1.48 -4.42 -8.27
C GLY A 162 -2.34 -3.37 -8.96
N THR A 163 -2.29 -3.26 -10.29
CA THR A 163 -2.99 -2.21 -11.06
C THR A 163 -4.39 -2.62 -11.55
N GLY A 164 -5.03 -3.59 -10.90
CA GLY A 164 -6.42 -3.93 -11.19
C GLY A 164 -7.39 -2.83 -10.73
N THR A 165 -8.45 -2.59 -11.48
CA THR A 165 -9.40 -1.53 -11.17
C THR A 165 -10.82 -2.04 -10.95
N LEU A 166 -11.56 -1.37 -10.07
CA LEU A 166 -12.99 -1.58 -9.84
C LEU A 166 -13.80 -0.60 -10.67
N GLY A 167 -14.92 -1.08 -11.26
CA GLY A 167 -15.88 -0.27 -11.99
C GLY A 167 -15.80 -0.39 -13.50
N ASP A 168 -16.56 0.47 -14.21
CA ASP A 168 -16.78 0.38 -15.66
C ASP A 168 -15.68 1.05 -16.50
N LEU A 169 -14.75 1.76 -15.87
CA LEU A 169 -13.63 2.40 -16.57
C LEU A 169 -12.50 1.39 -16.76
N LEU A 170 -12.30 0.99 -18.02
CA LEU A 170 -11.21 0.11 -18.42
C LEU A 170 -9.93 0.93 -18.64
N PRO A 171 -8.90 0.81 -17.80
CA PRO A 171 -7.59 1.33 -18.15
C PRO A 171 -7.04 0.63 -19.39
N GLU A 172 -6.19 1.31 -20.16
CA GLU A 172 -5.56 0.75 -21.37
C GLU A 172 -4.86 -0.60 -21.15
N ASN A 173 -4.46 -0.89 -19.89
CA ASN A 173 -3.76 -2.11 -19.49
C ASN A 173 -4.66 -3.11 -18.72
N ALA A 174 -5.96 -2.92 -18.69
CA ALA A 174 -6.87 -3.87 -18.06
C ALA A 174 -7.09 -5.11 -18.93
N SER A 175 -7.29 -6.26 -18.30
CA SER A 175 -7.72 -7.46 -18.98
C SER A 175 -9.12 -7.28 -19.58
N SER A 176 -9.35 -7.86 -20.76
CA SER A 176 -10.71 -8.02 -21.27
C SER A 176 -11.56 -9.00 -20.45
N GLN A 177 -10.92 -9.80 -19.59
CA GLN A 177 -11.60 -10.65 -18.61
C GLN A 177 -11.89 -9.85 -17.35
N SER A 178 -13.11 -9.94 -16.86
CA SER A 178 -13.53 -9.38 -15.60
C SER A 178 -13.92 -10.48 -14.62
N ILE A 179 -13.80 -10.20 -13.34
CA ILE A 179 -14.30 -11.06 -12.28
C ILE A 179 -15.25 -10.26 -11.39
N SER A 180 -16.18 -10.96 -10.76
CA SER A 180 -17.04 -10.36 -9.74
C SER A 180 -16.37 -10.41 -8.40
N VAL A 181 -16.33 -9.28 -7.70
CA VAL A 181 -15.82 -9.16 -6.34
C VAL A 181 -16.86 -8.52 -5.44
N ARG A 182 -16.81 -8.81 -4.15
CA ARG A 182 -17.68 -8.20 -3.17
C ARG A 182 -17.14 -6.84 -2.75
N ALA A 183 -17.92 -5.78 -2.97
CA ALA A 183 -17.70 -4.46 -2.37
C ALA A 183 -18.67 -4.26 -1.22
N VAL A 184 -18.21 -3.62 -0.14
CA VAL A 184 -18.99 -3.40 1.08
C VAL A 184 -18.85 -1.95 1.53
N ARG A 185 -19.92 -1.38 2.12
CA ARG A 185 -19.81 -0.09 2.80
C ARG A 185 -18.93 -0.25 4.04
N GLY A 186 -17.83 0.53 4.09
CA GLY A 186 -16.79 0.34 5.09
C GLY A 186 -17.31 0.45 6.53
N ASP A 187 -18.07 1.51 6.85
CA ASP A 187 -18.60 1.74 8.21
C ASP A 187 -19.48 0.57 8.69
N ASP A 188 -20.37 0.07 7.82
CA ASP A 188 -21.27 -1.05 8.15
C ASP A 188 -20.46 -2.34 8.36
N PHE A 189 -19.46 -2.56 7.53
CA PHE A 189 -18.60 -3.74 7.61
C PHE A 189 -17.76 -3.74 8.90
N PHE A 190 -17.16 -2.62 9.23
CA PHE A 190 -16.35 -2.50 10.45
C PHE A 190 -17.18 -2.72 11.71
N ALA A 191 -18.40 -2.15 11.74
CA ALA A 191 -19.34 -2.37 12.84
C ALA A 191 -19.77 -3.85 12.94
N ALA A 192 -20.14 -4.48 11.82
CA ALA A 192 -20.56 -5.89 11.78
C ALA A 192 -19.44 -6.87 12.17
N GLN A 193 -18.19 -6.54 11.85
CA GLN A 193 -17.01 -7.34 12.21
C GLN A 193 -16.44 -6.98 13.59
N HIS A 194 -17.02 -6.02 14.31
CA HIS A 194 -16.54 -5.53 15.61
C HIS A 194 -15.05 -5.13 15.57
N LEU A 195 -14.65 -4.45 14.49
CA LEU A 195 -13.25 -4.02 14.34
C LEU A 195 -12.93 -2.92 15.36
N PRO A 196 -11.69 -2.89 15.86
CA PRO A 196 -11.26 -1.84 16.78
C PRO A 196 -11.14 -0.49 16.04
N PRO A 197 -10.99 0.63 16.77
CA PRO A 197 -10.69 1.92 16.18
C PRO A 197 -9.48 1.86 15.24
N VAL A 198 -9.55 2.57 14.11
CA VAL A 198 -8.47 2.69 13.14
C VAL A 198 -7.40 3.61 13.72
N SER A 199 -6.18 3.10 13.95
CA SER A 199 -5.08 3.91 14.46
C SER A 199 -4.17 4.44 13.34
N LEU A 200 -4.08 3.71 12.24
CA LEU A 200 -3.27 4.03 11.07
C LEU A 200 -3.89 3.36 9.84
N LEU A 201 -4.00 4.08 8.74
CA LEU A 201 -4.61 3.60 7.50
C LEU A 201 -3.65 3.78 6.32
N LYS A 202 -3.49 2.74 5.50
CA LYS A 202 -3.01 2.86 4.12
C LYS A 202 -4.17 2.59 3.17
N MET A 203 -4.29 3.41 2.12
CA MET A 203 -5.28 3.24 1.06
C MET A 203 -4.63 3.38 -0.30
N ASP A 204 -4.71 2.32 -1.10
CA ASP A 204 -4.18 2.25 -2.45
C ASP A 204 -5.11 1.30 -3.23
N VAL A 205 -6.13 1.86 -3.83
CA VAL A 205 -7.25 1.12 -4.46
C VAL A 205 -7.46 1.47 -5.94
N GLU A 206 -6.40 2.02 -6.55
CA GLU A 206 -6.28 2.22 -8.00
C GLU A 206 -7.50 2.93 -8.63
N GLY A 207 -7.88 4.06 -8.02
CA GLY A 207 -8.95 4.94 -8.49
C GLY A 207 -10.31 4.77 -7.79
N PHE A 208 -10.40 3.92 -6.77
CA PHE A 208 -11.63 3.71 -5.99
C PHE A 208 -11.61 4.45 -4.64
N GLU A 209 -10.65 5.35 -4.44
CA GLU A 209 -10.39 6.08 -3.17
C GLU A 209 -11.61 6.86 -2.71
N VAL A 210 -12.30 7.56 -3.62
CA VAL A 210 -13.51 8.34 -3.31
C VAL A 210 -14.59 7.45 -2.72
N ASN A 211 -14.86 6.30 -3.35
CA ASN A 211 -15.88 5.36 -2.89
C ASN A 211 -15.51 4.75 -1.52
N ALA A 212 -14.23 4.43 -1.33
CA ALA A 212 -13.73 3.89 -0.07
C ALA A 212 -13.85 4.92 1.06
N LEU A 213 -13.42 6.17 0.83
CA LEU A 213 -13.54 7.26 1.80
C LEU A 213 -15.00 7.57 2.17
N GLU A 214 -15.90 7.62 1.18
CA GLU A 214 -17.33 7.80 1.41
C GLU A 214 -17.89 6.70 2.32
N GLY A 215 -17.49 5.46 2.04
CA GLY A 215 -17.98 4.29 2.79
C GLY A 215 -17.42 4.16 4.21
N MET A 216 -16.28 4.79 4.49
CA MET A 216 -15.62 4.78 5.80
C MET A 216 -15.75 6.13 6.54
N ARG A 217 -16.57 7.04 6.06
CA ARG A 217 -16.61 8.42 6.55
C ARG A 217 -16.83 8.53 8.06
N GLU A 218 -17.79 7.79 8.59
CA GLU A 218 -18.13 7.83 10.02
C GLU A 218 -16.95 7.35 10.88
N THR A 219 -16.32 6.25 10.45
CA THR A 219 -15.12 5.70 11.10
C THR A 219 -13.95 6.68 11.06
N LEU A 220 -13.64 7.23 9.87
CA LEU A 220 -12.54 8.18 9.71
C LEU A 220 -12.72 9.46 10.52
N TRP A 221 -13.94 9.97 10.62
CA TRP A 221 -14.24 11.16 11.41
C TRP A 221 -14.22 10.91 12.92
N ARG A 222 -14.60 9.72 13.36
CA ARG A 222 -14.54 9.28 14.77
C ARG A 222 -13.11 9.04 15.23
N ASP A 223 -12.35 8.27 14.44
CA ASP A 223 -11.03 7.74 14.85
C ASP A 223 -9.88 8.67 14.47
N ARG A 224 -10.03 9.50 13.43
CA ARG A 224 -9.04 10.46 12.92
C ARG A 224 -7.64 9.85 12.77
N PRO A 225 -7.48 8.75 12.02
CA PRO A 225 -6.18 8.12 11.86
C PRO A 225 -5.26 8.93 10.93
N PRO A 226 -3.94 8.87 11.07
CA PRO A 226 -3.05 9.16 9.94
C PRO A 226 -3.40 8.27 8.76
N ILE A 227 -3.46 8.86 7.54
CA ILE A 227 -3.80 8.14 6.31
C ILE A 227 -2.67 8.33 5.30
N LEU A 228 -2.05 7.24 4.90
CA LEU A 228 -1.17 7.21 3.73
C LEU A 228 -1.99 6.75 2.53
N MET A 229 -2.10 7.57 1.49
CA MET A 229 -2.94 7.27 0.33
C MET A 229 -2.42 7.85 -0.97
N GLU A 230 -2.76 7.21 -2.09
CA GLU A 230 -2.58 7.81 -3.40
C GLU A 230 -3.72 8.81 -3.67
N ILE A 231 -3.35 10.03 -4.08
CA ILE A 231 -4.31 11.03 -4.58
C ILE A 231 -4.12 11.13 -6.08
N GLN A 232 -4.88 10.32 -6.83
CA GLN A 232 -4.80 10.31 -8.28
C GLN A 232 -5.28 11.64 -8.88
N ARG A 233 -4.44 12.19 -9.74
CA ARG A 233 -4.79 13.29 -10.62
C ARG A 233 -5.39 12.77 -11.91
N ALA A 234 -5.94 13.68 -12.70
CA ALA A 234 -6.61 13.45 -13.98
C ALA A 234 -5.82 12.66 -15.06
N GLY A 235 -4.74 11.97 -14.72
CA GLY A 235 -3.84 11.33 -15.68
C GLY A 235 -4.35 10.03 -16.30
N ARG A 236 -5.00 9.17 -15.53
CA ARG A 236 -5.44 7.83 -16.01
C ARG A 236 -6.91 7.77 -16.36
N SER A 237 -7.77 8.47 -15.63
CA SER A 237 -9.24 8.46 -15.82
C SER A 237 -9.78 9.74 -16.48
N GLY A 238 -8.94 10.76 -16.70
CA GLY A 238 -9.39 12.08 -17.16
C GLY A 238 -10.15 12.90 -16.10
N VAL A 239 -10.38 12.37 -14.90
CA VAL A 239 -11.12 13.01 -13.82
C VAL A 239 -10.19 13.32 -12.66
N ASP A 240 -10.08 14.59 -12.29
CA ASP A 240 -9.38 15.02 -11.09
C ASP A 240 -10.29 14.82 -9.86
N ASN A 241 -10.02 13.79 -9.09
CA ASN A 241 -10.74 13.48 -7.86
C ASN A 241 -10.14 14.14 -6.60
N SER A 242 -9.03 14.86 -6.72
CA SER A 242 -8.31 15.40 -5.56
C SER A 242 -9.20 16.29 -4.67
N SER A 243 -9.94 17.23 -5.24
CA SER A 243 -10.85 18.10 -4.47
C SER A 243 -11.95 17.30 -3.75
N ARG A 244 -12.48 16.25 -4.38
CA ARG A 244 -13.49 15.40 -3.75
C ARG A 244 -12.90 14.56 -2.62
N ILE A 245 -11.73 13.96 -2.82
CA ILE A 245 -10.98 13.24 -1.80
C ILE A 245 -10.77 14.14 -0.58
N LEU A 246 -10.22 15.35 -0.77
CA LEU A 246 -9.95 16.29 0.30
C LEU A 246 -11.22 16.70 1.07
N SER A 247 -12.37 16.82 0.40
CA SER A 247 -13.66 17.14 1.04
C SER A 247 -14.24 16.02 1.90
N LEU A 248 -13.77 14.78 1.73
CA LEU A 248 -14.23 13.61 2.48
C LEU A 248 -13.39 13.35 3.73
N LEU A 249 -12.22 13.96 3.84
CA LEU A 249 -11.36 13.82 5.01
C LEU A 249 -11.97 14.49 6.25
N TYR A 250 -11.56 14.05 7.43
CA TYR A 250 -11.94 14.68 8.69
C TYR A 250 -11.36 16.12 8.78
N PRO A 251 -11.96 17.04 9.52
CA PRO A 251 -11.46 18.42 9.64
C PRO A 251 -10.13 18.47 10.39
N ASP A 252 -9.45 19.62 10.31
CA ASP A 252 -8.21 19.91 11.04
C ASP A 252 -7.11 18.87 10.82
N TYR A 253 -6.75 18.67 9.56
CA TYR A 253 -5.63 17.82 9.15
C TYR A 253 -4.52 18.63 8.50
N LEU A 254 -3.32 18.07 8.55
CA LEU A 254 -2.17 18.49 7.77
C LEU A 254 -2.00 17.53 6.59
N LEU A 255 -1.66 18.07 5.43
CA LEU A 255 -1.48 17.29 4.22
C LEU A 255 -0.03 17.43 3.73
N PHE A 256 0.63 16.30 3.59
CA PHE A 256 2.01 16.22 3.13
C PHE A 256 2.13 15.38 1.87
N GLU A 257 3.01 15.82 1.00
CA GLU A 257 3.56 15.05 -0.10
C GLU A 257 4.63 14.08 0.45
N VAL A 258 4.53 12.79 0.13
CA VAL A 258 5.47 11.77 0.56
C VAL A 258 6.48 11.52 -0.55
N GLY A 259 7.71 11.94 -0.33
CA GLY A 259 8.81 11.72 -1.24
C GLY A 259 9.81 10.70 -0.74
N SER A 260 10.81 10.42 -1.55
CA SER A 260 11.92 9.51 -1.19
C SER A 260 13.28 10.21 -1.36
N SER A 261 14.14 10.04 -0.37
CA SER A 261 15.53 10.48 -0.45
C SER A 261 16.46 9.44 0.17
N ARG A 262 17.39 8.90 -0.62
CA ARG A 262 18.40 7.91 -0.19
C ARG A 262 17.82 6.72 0.58
N GLY A 263 16.62 6.27 0.20
CA GLY A 263 15.96 5.12 0.83
C GLY A 263 15.21 5.44 2.13
N THR A 264 14.95 6.71 2.42
CA THR A 264 14.05 7.14 3.49
C THR A 264 12.95 8.05 2.95
N TYR A 265 11.91 8.31 3.74
CA TYR A 265 10.84 9.24 3.36
C TYR A 265 11.27 10.70 3.55
N THR A 266 10.64 11.58 2.80
CA THR A 266 10.64 13.03 3.02
C THR A 266 9.22 13.53 3.00
N LEU A 267 8.87 14.46 3.90
CA LEU A 267 7.57 15.09 3.96
C LEU A 267 7.71 16.56 3.55
N ARG A 268 6.84 17.01 2.65
CA ARG A 268 6.74 18.40 2.22
C ARG A 268 5.28 18.82 2.25
N PRO A 269 4.96 20.11 2.40
CA PRO A 269 3.59 20.56 2.19
C PRO A 269 3.05 20.05 0.85
N PHE A 270 1.85 19.51 0.86
CA PHE A 270 1.24 18.91 -0.31
C PHE A 270 1.04 19.94 -1.43
N SER A 271 1.46 19.59 -2.62
CA SER A 271 1.28 20.41 -3.81
C SER A 271 0.66 19.55 -4.91
N THR A 272 -0.53 19.93 -5.37
CA THR A 272 -1.22 19.26 -6.46
C THR A 272 -0.40 19.17 -7.75
N ALA A 273 0.78 19.82 -7.83
CA ALA A 273 1.59 19.85 -9.04
C ALA A 273 2.60 18.70 -9.18
N LYS A 274 2.90 17.88 -8.16
CA LYS A 274 4.11 17.01 -8.20
C LYS A 274 4.00 15.55 -7.78
N THR A 275 3.06 15.12 -6.92
CA THR A 275 3.02 13.73 -6.44
C THR A 275 1.62 13.20 -6.30
N ASP A 276 1.56 11.88 -6.37
CA ASP A 276 0.33 11.12 -6.17
C ASP A 276 0.23 10.59 -4.74
N GLU A 277 1.36 10.41 -4.02
CA GLU A 277 1.43 9.87 -2.66
C GLU A 277 1.30 10.97 -1.60
N ALA A 278 0.32 10.84 -0.73
CA ALA A 278 0.00 11.82 0.31
C ALA A 278 -0.13 11.19 1.70
N LEU A 279 0.35 11.92 2.71
CA LEU A 279 0.05 11.67 4.11
C LEU A 279 -0.95 12.71 4.62
N VAL A 280 -2.12 12.24 5.03
CA VAL A 280 -3.08 13.02 5.83
C VAL A 280 -2.76 12.77 7.30
N LEU A 281 -2.44 13.82 8.04
CA LEU A 281 -2.08 13.74 9.45
C LEU A 281 -3.03 14.59 10.26
N PRO A 282 -3.71 14.07 11.29
CA PRO A 282 -4.50 14.88 12.21
C PRO A 282 -3.66 15.99 12.83
N ALA A 283 -4.19 17.21 12.93
CA ALA A 283 -3.43 18.36 13.42
C ALA A 283 -2.90 18.14 14.85
N GLU A 284 -3.64 17.41 15.67
CA GLU A 284 -3.25 17.02 17.02
C GLU A 284 -2.03 16.05 17.07
N LEU A 285 -1.69 15.45 15.93
CA LEU A 285 -0.52 14.59 15.78
C LEU A 285 0.67 15.28 15.08
N ALA A 286 0.60 16.59 14.83
CA ALA A 286 1.60 17.33 14.06
C ALA A 286 3.05 17.17 14.56
N GLY A 287 3.23 16.97 15.86
CA GLY A 287 4.56 16.86 16.49
C GLY A 287 5.12 15.46 16.59
N ILE A 288 4.39 14.42 16.14
CA ILE A 288 4.80 13.03 16.39
C ILE A 288 5.82 12.49 15.38
N ILE A 289 5.91 13.09 14.20
CA ILE A 289 6.82 12.62 13.16
C ILE A 289 8.07 13.48 13.13
N PRO A 290 9.27 12.92 13.39
CA PRO A 290 10.52 13.65 13.21
C PRO A 290 10.67 14.11 11.75
N GLY A 291 10.83 15.40 11.53
CA GLY A 291 11.01 16.00 10.20
C GLY A 291 9.73 16.50 9.51
N ALA A 292 8.55 16.33 10.08
CA ALA A 292 7.34 17.05 9.68
C ALA A 292 7.42 18.47 10.24
N THR A 293 8.26 19.30 9.68
CA THR A 293 8.30 20.73 10.02
C THR A 293 7.14 21.42 9.32
N LEU A 294 6.25 21.99 10.12
CA LEU A 294 5.26 22.96 9.64
C LEU A 294 6.03 24.22 9.19
N HIS A 295 6.10 24.46 7.90
CA HIS A 295 6.56 25.73 7.33
C HIS A 295 5.37 26.47 6.76
#